data_bbd9686b5818550dd2cb1b80d7f751e8
#
_entry.id   bbd9686b5818550dd2cb1b80d7f751e8
#
_cell.length_a   1.000
_cell.length_b   1.000
_cell.length_c   1.000
_cell.angle_alpha   90.00
_cell.angle_beta   90.00
_cell.angle_gamma   90.00
#
_symmetry.space_group_name_H-M   'P 1'
#
loop_
_entity.id
_entity.type
_entity.pdbx_description
1 polymer ?
#
loop_
_entity_poly.entity_id
_entity_poly.type
_entity_poly.pdbx_seq_one_letter_code
_entity_poly.pdbx_strand_id
1 'polypeptide(L)'
;MKKFVSLLLALMMALGMTALAEESKDQLARIQEKGEIVIATEGTWAPWTYTDENGNLVGFDVEIATAIAEKLGVKATFVTVEWDGILAGIDSGRYDIAANGIDVTEQRSEKYNFSTPYAFNRTALVVRGDNEDIKSFEDLKGKKTTNSIASTYMILAEEFGAEVVGVDTLDQTIMQVLTGRADAT
;
A
#
# COMPACT_ATOMS: atom_id res chain seq x y z
N MET A 1 -46.15 -31.92 10.61
CA MET A 1 -44.72 -31.83 10.85
C MET A 1 -43.89 -31.89 9.57
N LYS A 2 -44.03 -32.87 8.67
CA LYS A 2 -43.23 -32.96 7.42
C LYS A 2 -43.37 -31.74 6.49
N LYS A 3 -44.57 -31.15 6.35
CA LYS A 3 -44.79 -29.95 5.49
C LYS A 3 -44.16 -28.68 6.09
N PHE A 4 -44.06 -28.53 7.39
CA PHE A 4 -43.40 -27.39 8.04
C PHE A 4 -41.87 -27.47 7.92
N VAL A 5 -41.29 -28.66 8.00
CA VAL A 5 -39.84 -28.87 7.82
C VAL A 5 -39.42 -28.58 6.39
N SER A 6 -40.21 -28.97 5.37
CA SER A 6 -39.94 -28.67 3.97
C SER A 6 -40.04 -27.17 3.66
N LEU A 7 -40.93 -26.42 4.31
CA LEU A 7 -41.05 -24.98 4.15
C LEU A 7 -39.85 -24.23 4.76
N LEU A 8 -39.35 -24.70 5.93
CA LEU A 8 -38.17 -24.13 6.58
C LEU A 8 -36.89 -24.38 5.78
N LEU A 9 -36.74 -25.59 5.18
CA LEU A 9 -35.60 -25.89 4.30
C LEU A 9 -35.61 -25.06 3.01
N ALA A 10 -36.79 -24.86 2.40
CA ALA A 10 -36.93 -24.01 1.23
C ALA A 10 -36.62 -22.53 1.52
N LEU A 11 -37.01 -22.04 2.70
CA LEU A 11 -36.71 -20.68 3.15
C LEU A 11 -35.22 -20.48 3.44
N MET A 12 -34.54 -21.47 4.05
CA MET A 12 -33.09 -21.44 4.26
C MET A 12 -32.30 -21.52 2.94
N MET A 13 -32.74 -22.30 1.96
CA MET A 13 -32.13 -22.32 0.63
C MET A 13 -32.33 -20.99 -0.13
N ALA A 14 -33.48 -20.35 -0.03
CA ALA A 14 -33.73 -19.07 -0.65
C ALA A 14 -32.88 -17.92 -0.01
N LEU A 15 -32.68 -17.95 1.31
CA LEU A 15 -31.78 -17.02 2.01
C LEU A 15 -30.29 -17.28 1.68
N GLY A 16 -29.87 -18.53 1.47
CA GLY A 16 -28.53 -18.89 1.06
C GLY A 16 -28.20 -18.45 -0.38
N MET A 17 -29.19 -18.45 -1.28
CA MET A 17 -29.01 -18.02 -2.66
C MET A 17 -28.90 -16.48 -2.80
N THR A 18 -29.50 -15.72 -1.91
CA THR A 18 -29.32 -14.23 -1.92
C THR A 18 -27.95 -13.82 -1.41
N ALA A 19 -27.37 -14.50 -0.43
CA ALA A 19 -26.01 -14.24 0.04
C ALA A 19 -24.94 -14.59 -1.03
N LEU A 20 -25.16 -15.65 -1.85
CA LEU A 20 -24.27 -16.00 -2.96
C LEU A 20 -24.39 -15.03 -4.17
N ALA A 21 -25.51 -14.32 -4.32
CA ALA A 21 -25.70 -13.34 -5.40
C ALA A 21 -25.05 -11.97 -5.08
N GLU A 22 -24.77 -11.70 -3.83
CA GLU A 22 -24.08 -10.46 -3.42
C GLU A 22 -22.55 -10.54 -3.61
N GLU A 23 -21.98 -11.74 -3.69
CA GLU A 23 -20.54 -11.97 -3.91
C GLU A 23 -20.06 -11.71 -5.35
N SER A 24 -20.96 -11.47 -6.29
CA SER A 24 -20.63 -11.30 -7.71
C SER A 24 -20.73 -9.86 -8.26
N LYS A 25 -21.01 -8.87 -7.40
CA LYS A 25 -20.95 -7.48 -7.87
C LYS A 25 -19.48 -7.11 -8.09
N ASP A 26 -19.16 -6.70 -9.33
CA ASP A 26 -17.90 -6.09 -9.69
C ASP A 26 -17.55 -4.97 -8.69
N GLN A 27 -16.29 -4.90 -8.25
CA GLN A 27 -15.83 -3.90 -7.28
C GLN A 27 -16.18 -2.47 -7.72
N LEU A 28 -16.04 -2.17 -9.01
CA LEU A 28 -16.41 -0.88 -9.57
C LEU A 28 -17.89 -0.58 -9.36
N ALA A 29 -18.78 -1.55 -9.62
CA ALA A 29 -20.22 -1.36 -9.41
C ALA A 29 -20.56 -1.06 -7.93
N ARG A 30 -19.85 -1.72 -6.99
CA ARG A 30 -20.03 -1.43 -5.54
C ARG A 30 -19.58 -0.03 -5.17
N ILE A 31 -18.41 0.41 -5.69
CA ILE A 31 -17.88 1.76 -5.47
C ILE A 31 -18.87 2.82 -6.01
N GLN A 32 -19.39 2.60 -7.23
CA GLN A 32 -20.35 3.54 -7.84
C GLN A 32 -21.68 3.59 -7.10
N GLU A 33 -22.20 2.44 -6.65
CA GLU A 33 -23.43 2.38 -5.84
C GLU A 33 -23.27 3.08 -4.49
N LYS A 34 -22.11 2.92 -3.85
CA LYS A 34 -21.76 3.59 -2.58
C LYS A 34 -21.52 5.09 -2.76
N GLY A 35 -21.15 5.54 -3.95
CA GLY A 35 -20.84 6.92 -4.28
C GLY A 35 -19.50 7.40 -3.72
N GLU A 36 -18.64 6.49 -3.24
CA GLU A 36 -17.30 6.81 -2.77
C GLU A 36 -16.32 5.66 -3.05
N ILE A 37 -15.03 6.02 -3.22
CA ILE A 37 -13.91 5.12 -3.28
C ILE A 37 -13.00 5.38 -2.08
N VAL A 38 -12.69 4.32 -1.31
CA VAL A 38 -11.84 4.41 -0.12
C VAL A 38 -10.40 4.08 -0.52
N ILE A 39 -9.49 5.03 -0.29
CA ILE A 39 -8.12 5.01 -0.78
C ILE A 39 -7.16 4.97 0.40
N ALA A 40 -6.35 3.91 0.51
CA ALA A 40 -5.32 3.79 1.54
C ALA A 40 -4.02 4.48 1.09
N THR A 41 -3.38 5.21 2.02
CA THR A 41 -2.12 5.90 1.82
C THR A 41 -1.41 6.11 3.17
N GLU A 42 -0.12 6.48 3.18
CA GLU A 42 0.59 6.81 4.44
C GLU A 42 0.38 8.25 4.89
N GLY A 43 0.46 9.20 3.98
CA GLY A 43 0.46 10.62 4.32
C GLY A 43 1.79 11.13 4.91
N THR A 44 2.86 10.34 4.84
CA THR A 44 4.23 10.64 5.31
C THR A 44 5.30 10.40 4.25
N TRP A 45 4.89 10.09 3.02
CA TRP A 45 5.73 9.70 1.89
C TRP A 45 5.78 10.81 0.81
N ALA A 46 6.47 11.93 1.08
CA ALA A 46 6.65 12.98 0.09
C ALA A 46 7.56 12.53 -1.07
N PRO A 47 7.29 12.92 -2.33
CA PRO A 47 6.20 13.80 -2.80
C PRO A 47 4.91 13.05 -3.17
N TRP A 48 4.81 11.74 -2.91
CA TRP A 48 3.69 10.91 -3.33
C TRP A 48 2.43 11.19 -2.52
N THR A 49 2.53 11.04 -1.18
CA THR A 49 1.47 11.33 -0.23
C THR A 49 2.08 11.91 1.04
N TYR A 50 1.68 13.10 1.44
CA TYR A 50 2.18 13.72 2.66
C TYR A 50 1.20 14.75 3.21
N THR A 51 1.39 15.11 4.47
CA THR A 51 0.61 16.17 5.11
C THR A 51 1.35 17.49 4.97
N ASP A 52 0.69 18.51 4.41
CA ASP A 52 1.25 19.84 4.25
C ASP A 52 1.31 20.62 5.59
N GLU A 53 1.87 21.82 5.57
CA GLU A 53 1.98 22.70 6.76
C GLU A 53 0.62 23.12 7.34
N ASN A 54 -0.48 22.98 6.57
CA ASN A 54 -1.83 23.29 7.00
C ASN A 54 -2.58 22.05 7.53
N GLY A 55 -1.95 20.89 7.52
CA GLY A 55 -2.55 19.63 7.94
C GLY A 55 -3.39 18.94 6.85
N ASN A 56 -3.29 19.35 5.59
CA ASN A 56 -3.98 18.71 4.50
C ASN A 56 -3.17 17.55 3.93
N LEU A 57 -3.82 16.45 3.60
CA LEU A 57 -3.22 15.38 2.84
C LEU A 57 -3.08 15.83 1.37
N VAL A 58 -1.86 15.83 0.85
CA VAL A 58 -1.49 16.29 -0.49
C VAL A 58 -0.45 15.35 -1.09
N GLY A 59 -0.14 15.56 -2.38
CA GLY A 59 0.91 14.83 -3.09
C GLY A 59 0.44 14.28 -4.42
N PHE A 60 1.39 13.77 -5.19
CA PHE A 60 1.15 13.32 -6.55
C PHE A 60 0.09 12.22 -6.62
N ASP A 61 0.18 11.21 -5.76
CA ASP A 61 -0.79 10.12 -5.72
C ASP A 61 -2.17 10.55 -5.20
N VAL A 62 -2.22 11.55 -4.32
CA VAL A 62 -3.48 12.13 -3.84
C VAL A 62 -4.21 12.82 -5.00
N GLU A 63 -3.50 13.58 -5.84
CA GLU A 63 -4.06 14.23 -7.03
C GLU A 63 -4.53 13.21 -8.07
N ILE A 64 -3.71 12.18 -8.37
CA ILE A 64 -4.06 11.12 -9.31
C ILE A 64 -5.30 10.35 -8.84
N ALA A 65 -5.32 9.92 -7.58
CA ALA A 65 -6.44 9.18 -7.03
C ALA A 65 -7.74 10.01 -6.96
N THR A 66 -7.61 11.30 -6.67
CA THR A 66 -8.74 12.25 -6.73
C THR A 66 -9.29 12.37 -8.15
N ALA A 67 -8.42 12.54 -9.14
CA ALA A 67 -8.82 12.63 -10.55
C ALA A 67 -9.48 11.33 -11.05
N ILE A 68 -9.03 10.17 -10.56
CA ILE A 68 -9.66 8.88 -10.85
C ILE A 68 -11.08 8.84 -10.26
N ALA A 69 -11.24 9.19 -8.99
CA ALA A 69 -12.55 9.24 -8.33
C ALA A 69 -13.54 10.16 -9.05
N GLU A 70 -13.10 11.34 -9.46
CA GLU A 70 -13.89 12.30 -10.26
C GLU A 70 -14.35 11.68 -11.58
N LYS A 71 -13.45 10.98 -12.30
CA LYS A 71 -13.79 10.30 -13.56
C LYS A 71 -14.76 9.14 -13.37
N LEU A 72 -14.71 8.48 -12.23
CA LEU A 72 -15.67 7.42 -11.84
C LEU A 72 -17.02 7.99 -11.36
N GLY A 73 -17.11 9.30 -11.15
CA GLY A 73 -18.30 9.97 -10.63
C GLY A 73 -18.56 9.69 -9.14
N VAL A 74 -17.51 9.44 -8.36
CA VAL A 74 -17.59 9.13 -6.94
C VAL A 74 -16.68 10.04 -6.11
N LYS A 75 -16.92 10.11 -4.80
CA LYS A 75 -16.09 10.85 -3.86
C LYS A 75 -14.80 10.08 -3.55
N ALA A 76 -13.63 10.74 -3.58
CA ALA A 76 -12.40 10.19 -3.00
C ALA A 76 -12.43 10.33 -1.47
N THR A 77 -12.21 9.23 -0.75
CA THR A 77 -12.09 9.19 0.71
C THR A 77 -10.75 8.56 1.06
N PHE A 78 -9.81 9.37 1.52
CA PHE A 78 -8.47 8.91 1.90
C PHE A 78 -8.44 8.44 3.35
N VAL A 79 -7.73 7.34 3.59
CA VAL A 79 -7.44 6.80 4.92
C VAL A 79 -5.93 6.67 5.05
N THR A 80 -5.36 7.39 6.02
CA THR A 80 -3.93 7.30 6.33
C THR A 80 -3.66 6.14 7.29
N VAL A 81 -2.69 5.30 6.93
CA VAL A 81 -2.27 4.14 7.71
C VAL A 81 -0.78 3.91 7.50
N GLU A 82 -0.11 3.24 8.43
CA GLU A 82 1.28 2.82 8.24
C GLU A 82 1.42 1.89 7.02
N TRP A 83 2.60 1.90 6.41
CA TRP A 83 2.88 1.18 5.17
C TRP A 83 2.46 -0.30 5.19
N ASP A 84 2.80 -1.03 6.25
CA ASP A 84 2.49 -2.46 6.41
C ASP A 84 0.98 -2.74 6.51
N GLY A 85 0.19 -1.75 6.93
CA GLY A 85 -1.27 -1.82 7.01
C GLY A 85 -2.00 -1.62 5.68
N ILE A 86 -1.36 -1.05 4.66
CA ILE A 86 -1.99 -0.71 3.37
C ILE A 86 -2.49 -1.98 2.66
N LEU A 87 -1.58 -2.90 2.35
CA LEU A 87 -1.91 -4.11 1.60
C LEU A 87 -2.81 -5.06 2.42
N ALA A 88 -2.58 -5.15 3.73
CA ALA A 88 -3.45 -5.92 4.63
C ALA A 88 -4.89 -5.36 4.67
N GLY A 89 -5.05 -4.05 4.54
CA GLY A 89 -6.35 -3.40 4.43
C GLY A 89 -7.06 -3.68 3.11
N ILE A 90 -6.32 -3.75 1.99
CA ILE A 90 -6.85 -4.19 0.68
C ILE A 90 -7.31 -5.65 0.77
N ASP A 91 -6.48 -6.55 1.33
CA ASP A 91 -6.80 -7.97 1.50
C ASP A 91 -8.08 -8.20 2.30
N SER A 92 -8.31 -7.40 3.32
CA SER A 92 -9.50 -7.50 4.17
C SER A 92 -10.72 -6.75 3.61
N GLY A 93 -10.59 -6.09 2.44
CA GLY A 93 -11.67 -5.27 1.85
C GLY A 93 -12.00 -4.01 2.64
N ARG A 94 -11.10 -3.54 3.50
CA ARG A 94 -11.26 -2.29 4.27
C ARG A 94 -11.11 -1.07 3.36
N TYR A 95 -10.26 -1.15 2.35
CA TYR A 95 -9.99 -0.12 1.36
C TYR A 95 -10.29 -0.66 -0.04
N ASP A 96 -10.74 0.19 -0.93
CA ASP A 96 -11.04 -0.18 -2.31
C ASP A 96 -9.78 -0.18 -3.17
N ILE A 97 -8.89 0.79 -2.96
CA ILE A 97 -7.59 0.90 -3.64
C ILE A 97 -6.52 1.42 -2.69
N ALA A 98 -5.26 1.30 -3.12
CA ALA A 98 -4.10 1.92 -2.49
C ALA A 98 -3.41 2.87 -3.47
N ALA A 99 -2.97 4.04 -3.01
CA ALA A 99 -2.18 5.02 -3.75
C ALA A 99 -1.10 5.59 -2.82
N ASN A 100 0.16 5.17 -3.01
CA ASN A 100 1.29 5.48 -2.12
C ASN A 100 2.66 5.27 -2.77
N GLY A 101 2.81 5.57 -4.06
CA GLY A 101 4.05 5.30 -4.80
C GLY A 101 4.40 3.80 -4.81
N ILE A 102 3.40 2.94 -4.92
CA ILE A 102 3.57 1.49 -4.78
C ILE A 102 4.18 0.90 -6.06
N ASP A 103 5.37 0.33 -5.94
CA ASP A 103 6.03 -0.34 -7.04
C ASP A 103 5.26 -1.58 -7.51
N VAL A 104 5.17 -1.73 -8.84
CA VAL A 104 4.68 -2.94 -9.49
C VAL A 104 5.81 -3.96 -9.48
N THR A 105 5.66 -5.03 -8.69
CA THR A 105 6.59 -6.16 -8.65
C THR A 105 5.88 -7.43 -9.10
N GLU A 106 6.66 -8.43 -9.54
CA GLU A 106 6.11 -9.73 -9.92
C GLU A 106 5.32 -10.35 -8.76
N GLN A 107 5.91 -10.40 -7.57
CA GLN A 107 5.27 -10.93 -6.36
C GLN A 107 3.94 -10.23 -6.02
N ARG A 108 3.89 -8.89 -6.13
CA ARG A 108 2.65 -8.14 -5.87
C ARG A 108 1.62 -8.34 -6.97
N SER A 109 2.06 -8.47 -8.24
CA SER A 109 1.19 -8.67 -9.40
C SER A 109 0.52 -10.05 -9.43
N GLU A 110 1.06 -11.04 -8.73
CA GLU A 110 0.42 -12.34 -8.52
C GLU A 110 -0.85 -12.23 -7.65
N LYS A 111 -0.92 -11.23 -6.80
CA LYS A 111 -1.97 -11.09 -5.77
C LYS A 111 -2.89 -9.90 -6.00
N TYR A 112 -2.36 -8.81 -6.55
CA TYR A 112 -3.08 -7.54 -6.70
C TYR A 112 -3.17 -7.11 -8.15
N ASN A 113 -4.26 -6.46 -8.51
CA ASN A 113 -4.39 -5.78 -9.79
C ASN A 113 -3.80 -4.37 -9.69
N PHE A 114 -2.97 -4.02 -10.66
CA PHE A 114 -2.39 -2.69 -10.78
C PHE A 114 -3.02 -1.92 -11.94
N SER A 115 -3.05 -0.60 -11.82
CA SER A 115 -3.30 0.28 -12.96
C SER A 115 -2.12 0.24 -13.94
N THR A 116 -2.27 0.86 -15.11
CA THR A 116 -1.11 1.24 -15.92
C THR A 116 -0.18 2.11 -15.07
N PRO A 117 1.14 1.86 -15.05
CA PRO A 117 2.09 2.71 -14.35
C PRO A 117 2.01 4.16 -14.84
N TYR A 118 1.87 5.09 -13.93
CA TYR A 118 1.76 6.52 -14.22
C TYR A 118 2.99 7.32 -13.77
N ALA A 119 3.93 6.67 -13.08
CA ALA A 119 5.22 7.24 -12.68
C ALA A 119 6.33 6.19 -12.76
N PHE A 120 7.55 6.66 -12.98
CA PHE A 120 8.75 5.83 -12.98
C PHE A 120 9.81 6.53 -12.13
N ASN A 121 10.39 5.81 -11.19
CA ASN A 121 11.46 6.31 -10.33
C ASN A 121 12.70 5.42 -10.42
N ARG A 122 13.75 5.81 -9.71
CA ARG A 122 14.95 5.00 -9.51
C ARG A 122 15.23 4.91 -8.03
N THR A 123 15.60 3.73 -7.58
CA THR A 123 16.11 3.53 -6.22
C THR A 123 17.46 4.22 -6.08
N ALA A 124 17.62 4.99 -5.01
CA ALA A 124 18.86 5.64 -4.64
C ALA A 124 19.36 5.09 -3.30
N LEU A 125 20.65 4.96 -3.19
CA LEU A 125 21.32 4.57 -1.95
C LEU A 125 21.64 5.85 -1.16
N VAL A 126 21.11 5.95 0.06
CA VAL A 126 21.33 7.09 0.94
C VAL A 126 22.30 6.69 2.07
N VAL A 127 23.35 7.46 2.22
CA VAL A 127 24.38 7.29 3.23
C VAL A 127 24.68 8.62 3.91
N ARG A 128 25.41 8.61 5.03
CA ARG A 128 25.85 9.86 5.67
C ARG A 128 26.86 10.59 4.77
N GLY A 129 26.91 11.92 4.92
CA GLY A 129 27.79 12.76 4.13
C GLY A 129 29.29 12.53 4.35
N ASP A 130 29.67 11.90 5.47
CA ASP A 130 31.06 11.50 5.80
C ASP A 130 31.35 10.03 5.43
N ASN A 131 30.46 9.35 4.69
CA ASN A 131 30.68 7.98 4.24
C ASN A 131 31.74 7.93 3.13
N GLU A 132 32.70 7.02 3.28
CA GLU A 132 33.74 6.74 2.27
C GLU A 132 33.68 5.32 1.72
N ASP A 133 32.96 4.43 2.39
CA ASP A 133 32.99 2.98 2.16
C ASP A 133 31.93 2.49 1.19
N ILE A 134 30.72 3.08 1.21
CA ILE A 134 29.57 2.63 0.43
C ILE A 134 29.35 3.61 -0.73
N LYS A 135 29.56 3.14 -1.96
CA LYS A 135 29.44 3.92 -3.21
C LYS A 135 28.49 3.29 -4.21
N SER A 136 28.14 2.02 -4.00
CA SER A 136 27.25 1.24 -4.86
C SER A 136 26.44 0.25 -4.01
N PHE A 137 25.46 -0.40 -4.61
CA PHE A 137 24.65 -1.43 -3.92
C PHE A 137 25.50 -2.66 -3.56
N GLU A 138 26.53 -3.00 -4.33
CA GLU A 138 27.44 -4.11 -4.07
C GLU A 138 28.21 -3.93 -2.75
N ASP A 139 28.45 -2.69 -2.34
CA ASP A 139 29.15 -2.35 -1.10
C ASP A 139 28.27 -2.58 0.15
N LEU A 140 26.98 -2.88 -0.03
CA LEU A 140 26.06 -3.18 1.06
C LEU A 140 26.30 -4.52 1.73
N LYS A 141 27.08 -5.41 1.11
CA LYS A 141 27.36 -6.75 1.66
C LYS A 141 27.94 -6.67 3.07
N GLY A 142 27.22 -7.21 4.03
CA GLY A 142 27.59 -7.20 5.44
C GLY A 142 27.49 -5.84 6.13
N LYS A 143 26.94 -4.82 5.46
CA LYS A 143 26.59 -3.53 6.03
C LYS A 143 25.19 -3.56 6.62
N LYS A 144 24.94 -2.71 7.59
CA LYS A 144 23.64 -2.57 8.22
C LYS A 144 22.80 -1.53 7.50
N THR A 145 21.66 -1.94 6.96
CA THR A 145 20.70 -1.03 6.33
C THR A 145 19.41 -0.96 7.11
N THR A 146 18.63 0.08 6.86
CA THR A 146 17.32 0.28 7.48
C THR A 146 16.30 0.70 6.44
N ASN A 147 15.15 0.06 6.42
CA ASN A 147 14.08 0.30 5.44
C ASN A 147 12.73 0.02 6.07
N SER A 148 11.66 0.56 5.50
CA SER A 148 10.31 0.22 5.94
C SER A 148 10.03 -1.27 5.74
N ILE A 149 9.39 -1.88 6.74
CA ILE A 149 9.05 -3.31 6.76
C ILE A 149 8.24 -3.65 5.49
N ALA A 150 8.59 -4.77 4.84
CA ALA A 150 7.94 -5.26 3.61
C ALA A 150 8.02 -4.29 2.40
N SER A 151 8.93 -3.30 2.42
CA SER A 151 9.20 -2.45 1.27
C SER A 151 10.05 -3.16 0.22
N THR A 152 9.98 -2.71 -1.04
CA THR A 152 10.88 -3.15 -2.11
C THR A 152 12.33 -2.80 -1.82
N TYR A 153 12.57 -1.73 -1.07
CA TYR A 153 13.91 -1.30 -0.64
C TYR A 153 14.53 -2.27 0.37
N MET A 154 13.74 -2.81 1.30
CA MET A 154 14.19 -3.86 2.23
C MET A 154 14.64 -5.10 1.47
N ILE A 155 13.82 -5.59 0.53
CA ILE A 155 14.12 -6.76 -0.29
C ILE A 155 15.39 -6.52 -1.11
N LEU A 156 15.51 -5.36 -1.75
CA LEU A 156 16.68 -5.00 -2.56
C LEU A 156 17.95 -5.00 -1.72
N ALA A 157 17.93 -4.42 -0.52
CA ALA A 157 19.10 -4.40 0.36
C ALA A 157 19.53 -5.82 0.79
N GLU A 158 18.57 -6.70 1.08
CA GLU A 158 18.82 -8.12 1.39
C GLU A 158 19.44 -8.86 0.20
N GLU A 159 19.00 -8.61 -1.02
CA GLU A 159 19.57 -9.20 -2.25
C GLU A 159 21.05 -8.83 -2.43
N PHE A 160 21.47 -7.62 -2.02
CA PHE A 160 22.87 -7.19 -1.99
C PHE A 160 23.62 -7.64 -0.74
N GLY A 161 23.00 -8.44 0.12
CA GLY A 161 23.64 -9.07 1.29
C GLY A 161 23.81 -8.13 2.48
N ALA A 162 22.99 -7.09 2.59
CA ALA A 162 22.92 -6.25 3.78
C ALA A 162 22.25 -6.96 4.96
N GLU A 163 22.60 -6.54 6.18
CA GLU A 163 21.84 -6.84 7.40
C GLU A 163 20.75 -5.78 7.54
N VAL A 164 19.50 -6.13 7.21
CA VAL A 164 18.40 -5.15 7.20
C VAL A 164 17.68 -5.08 8.54
N VAL A 165 17.46 -3.86 9.03
CA VAL A 165 16.64 -3.55 10.18
C VAL A 165 15.37 -2.87 9.71
N GLY A 166 14.22 -3.52 9.89
CA GLY A 166 12.91 -2.97 9.56
C GLY A 166 12.51 -1.85 10.54
N VAL A 167 11.91 -0.80 10.00
CA VAL A 167 11.31 0.31 10.75
C VAL A 167 9.95 0.66 10.15
N ASP A 168 9.14 1.44 10.86
CA ASP A 168 7.77 1.72 10.45
C ASP A 168 7.68 2.88 9.45
N THR A 169 8.55 3.89 9.57
CA THR A 169 8.45 5.13 8.79
C THR A 169 9.77 5.53 8.12
N LEU A 170 9.68 6.33 7.03
CA LEU A 170 10.83 6.90 6.35
C LEU A 170 11.69 7.76 7.28
N ASP A 171 11.08 8.57 8.15
CA ASP A 171 11.81 9.42 9.09
C ASP A 171 12.67 8.59 10.03
N GLN A 172 12.18 7.43 10.45
CA GLN A 172 12.97 6.49 11.26
C GLN A 172 14.16 5.95 10.48
N THR A 173 14.02 5.63 9.18
CA THR A 173 15.15 5.18 8.36
C THR A 173 16.24 6.24 8.28
N ILE A 174 15.88 7.47 7.97
CA ILE A 174 16.81 8.60 7.89
C ILE A 174 17.51 8.83 9.24
N MET A 175 16.78 8.79 10.33
CA MET A 175 17.35 8.97 11.68
C MET A 175 18.33 7.86 12.06
N GLN A 176 18.08 6.62 11.66
CA GLN A 176 19.02 5.51 11.89
C GLN A 176 20.35 5.75 11.17
N VAL A 177 20.31 6.20 9.92
CA VAL A 177 21.51 6.53 9.14
C VAL A 177 22.24 7.75 9.72
N LEU A 178 21.52 8.84 10.03
CA LEU A 178 22.11 10.05 10.58
C LEU A 178 22.81 9.80 11.93
N THR A 179 22.24 8.94 12.77
CA THR A 179 22.80 8.61 14.08
C THR A 179 23.86 7.50 14.05
N GLY A 180 24.18 6.95 12.86
CA GLY A 180 25.16 5.87 12.69
C GLY A 180 24.69 4.52 13.25
N ARG A 181 23.41 4.33 13.45
CA ARG A 181 22.82 3.03 13.85
C ARG A 181 22.63 2.10 12.66
N ALA A 182 22.53 2.67 11.47
CA ALA A 182 22.60 1.99 10.18
C ALA A 182 23.61 2.71 9.29
N ASP A 183 24.21 1.97 8.37
CA ASP A 183 25.23 2.47 7.43
C ASP A 183 24.57 3.15 6.24
N ALA A 184 23.39 2.66 5.81
CA ALA A 184 22.66 3.13 4.64
C ALA A 184 21.14 2.87 4.73
N THR A 185 20.40 3.51 3.83
CA THR A 185 19.01 3.18 3.51
C THR A 185 18.77 3.33 2.01
#